data_b3892eba5e7a08d177d50acf48332185
#
_entry.id   b3892eba5e7a08d177d50acf48332185
#
_cell.length_a   1.000
_cell.length_b   1.000
_cell.length_c   1.000
_cell.angle_alpha   90.00
_cell.angle_beta   90.00
_cell.angle_gamma   90.00
#
_symmetry.space_group_name_H-M   'P 1'
#
loop_
_entity.id
_entity.type
_entity.pdbx_description
1 polymer ?
#
loop_
_entity_poly.entity_id
_entity_poly.type
_entity_poly.pdbx_seq_one_letter_code
_entity_poly.pdbx_strand_id
1 'polypeptide(L)'
;MSSMKLRYLYLVFCLIGLLLPYSQFVPWIMEHRALNMPLFIRDLFANRISAFFAMDVIVSAVVLISFIQSEGKRLGMRLLWLPTIGTLLVGVSLGLPFFLYQRQLQLDRVAAQ
;
A
#
# COMPACT_ATOMS: atom_id res chain seq x y z
N MET A 1 10.35 16.60 12.98
CA MET A 1 8.98 16.89 12.50
C MET A 1 8.00 16.54 13.61
N SER A 2 7.01 17.38 13.87
CA SER A 2 6.01 17.10 14.90
C SER A 2 5.14 15.91 14.46
N SER A 3 4.57 15.19 15.44
CA SER A 3 3.72 14.03 15.14
C SER A 3 2.50 14.40 14.30
N MET A 4 1.93 15.59 14.52
CA MET A 4 0.78 16.07 13.74
C MET A 4 1.15 16.31 12.29
N LYS A 5 2.30 16.96 12.02
CA LYS A 5 2.80 17.15 10.65
C LYS A 5 3.08 15.82 9.99
N LEU A 6 3.64 14.86 10.73
CA LEU A 6 3.95 13.54 10.22
C LEU A 6 2.68 12.78 9.83
N ARG A 7 1.63 12.87 10.65
CA ARG A 7 0.35 12.23 10.32
C ARG A 7 -0.26 12.81 9.04
N TYR A 8 -0.22 14.13 8.87
CA TYR A 8 -0.73 14.75 7.65
C TYR A 8 0.10 14.36 6.43
N LEU A 9 1.40 14.26 6.59
CA LEU A 9 2.28 13.81 5.52
C LEU A 9 1.91 12.39 5.08
N TYR A 10 1.67 11.50 6.03
CA TYR A 10 1.26 10.13 5.71
C TYR A 10 -0.09 10.09 4.99
N LEU A 11 -1.04 10.96 5.38
CA LEU A 11 -2.33 11.06 4.67
C LEU A 11 -2.15 11.54 3.23
N VAL A 12 -1.29 12.52 3.01
CA VAL A 12 -0.98 13.00 1.66
C VAL A 12 -0.38 11.87 0.83
N PHE A 13 0.54 11.11 1.41
CA PHE A 13 1.13 9.94 0.72
C PHE A 13 0.08 8.88 0.41
N CYS A 14 -0.91 8.68 1.28
CA CYS A 14 -2.02 7.76 1.00
C CYS A 14 -2.79 8.20 -0.23
N LEU A 15 -3.12 9.48 -0.33
CA LEU A 15 -3.84 10.01 -1.50
C LEU A 15 -3.04 9.81 -2.78
N ILE A 16 -1.78 10.22 -2.78
CA ILE A 16 -0.91 10.08 -3.94
C ILE A 16 -0.74 8.61 -4.30
N GLY A 17 -0.51 7.76 -3.29
CA GLY A 17 -0.29 6.33 -3.49
C GLY A 17 -1.52 5.57 -3.95
N LEU A 18 -2.71 6.14 -3.79
CA LEU A 18 -3.94 5.58 -4.33
C LEU A 18 -4.22 6.12 -5.72
N LEU A 19 -4.13 7.43 -5.91
CA LEU A 19 -4.56 8.08 -7.15
C LEU A 19 -3.62 7.81 -8.32
N LEU A 20 -2.31 7.82 -8.10
CA LEU A 20 -1.35 7.63 -9.18
C LEU A 20 -1.41 6.22 -9.79
N PRO A 21 -1.38 5.13 -8.99
CA PRO A 21 -1.51 3.80 -9.59
C PRO A 21 -2.84 3.59 -10.29
N TYR A 22 -3.94 4.04 -9.71
CA TYR A 22 -5.26 3.85 -10.30
C TYR A 22 -5.48 4.77 -11.50
N SER A 23 -4.72 5.85 -11.65
CA SER A 23 -4.79 6.68 -12.85
C SER A 23 -4.38 5.90 -14.11
N GLN A 24 -3.61 4.82 -13.94
CA GLN A 24 -3.21 3.93 -15.01
C GLN A 24 -4.06 2.66 -15.06
N PHE A 25 -4.42 2.13 -13.91
CA PHE A 25 -5.13 0.86 -13.81
C PHE A 25 -6.60 0.97 -14.25
N VAL A 26 -7.28 2.05 -13.84
CA VAL A 26 -8.70 2.24 -14.20
C VAL A 26 -8.89 2.37 -15.72
N PRO A 27 -8.10 3.20 -16.44
CA PRO A 27 -8.20 3.22 -17.90
C PRO A 27 -7.90 1.87 -18.54
N TRP A 28 -6.96 1.09 -17.99
CA TRP A 28 -6.66 -0.25 -18.49
C TRP A 28 -7.86 -1.17 -18.39
N ILE A 29 -8.55 -1.16 -17.24
CA ILE A 29 -9.77 -1.96 -17.02
C ILE A 29 -10.85 -1.52 -18.00
N MET A 30 -11.03 -0.22 -18.19
CA MET A 30 -12.05 0.32 -19.07
C MET A 30 -11.78 -0.04 -20.53
N GLU A 31 -10.52 0.00 -20.96
CA GLU A 31 -10.12 -0.38 -22.31
C GLU A 31 -10.43 -1.86 -22.59
N HIS A 32 -10.28 -2.72 -21.58
CA HIS A 32 -10.50 -4.16 -21.73
C HIS A 32 -11.89 -4.58 -21.25
N ARG A 33 -12.74 -3.61 -20.85
CA ARG A 33 -14.13 -3.76 -20.42
C ARG A 33 -14.35 -4.70 -19.24
N ALA A 34 -13.28 -5.22 -18.63
CA ALA A 34 -13.37 -6.11 -17.47
C ALA A 34 -11.99 -6.30 -16.87
N LEU A 35 -11.97 -6.75 -15.60
CA LEU A 35 -10.73 -7.21 -14.99
C LEU A 35 -10.44 -8.62 -15.48
N ASN A 36 -9.52 -8.74 -16.43
CA ASN A 36 -9.09 -10.01 -17.00
C ASN A 36 -7.75 -10.39 -16.37
N MET A 37 -7.78 -11.27 -15.37
CA MET A 37 -6.56 -11.64 -14.62
C MET A 37 -5.48 -12.29 -15.50
N PRO A 38 -5.80 -13.24 -16.41
CA PRO A 38 -4.76 -13.75 -17.31
C PRO A 38 -4.11 -12.65 -18.16
N LEU A 39 -4.89 -11.72 -18.68
CA LEU A 39 -4.37 -10.59 -19.45
C LEU A 39 -3.54 -9.65 -18.57
N PHE A 40 -4.00 -9.38 -17.37
CA PHE A 40 -3.28 -8.53 -16.42
C PHE A 40 -1.88 -9.10 -16.13
N ILE A 41 -1.81 -10.40 -15.85
CA ILE A 41 -0.53 -11.05 -15.56
C ILE A 41 0.35 -11.07 -16.82
N ARG A 42 -0.25 -11.31 -17.98
CA ARG A 42 0.49 -11.26 -19.26
C ARG A 42 1.10 -9.88 -19.47
N ASP A 43 0.34 -8.83 -19.24
CA ASP A 43 0.81 -7.45 -19.43
C ASP A 43 1.89 -7.09 -18.40
N LEU A 44 1.77 -7.58 -17.16
CA LEU A 44 2.80 -7.38 -16.13
C LEU A 44 4.15 -7.96 -16.56
N PHE A 45 4.15 -9.09 -17.24
CA PHE A 45 5.37 -9.80 -17.64
C PHE A 45 5.63 -9.72 -19.14
N ALA A 46 5.04 -8.70 -19.81
CA ALA A 46 5.15 -8.54 -21.26
C ALA A 46 6.58 -8.28 -21.75
N ASN A 47 7.42 -7.64 -20.90
CA ASN A 47 8.81 -7.41 -21.23
C ASN A 47 9.62 -7.40 -19.93
N ARG A 48 10.97 -7.32 -20.08
CA ARG A 48 11.87 -7.41 -18.93
C ARG A 48 11.72 -6.24 -17.96
N ILE A 49 11.47 -5.04 -18.47
CA ILE A 49 11.31 -3.85 -17.60
C ILE A 49 10.01 -3.96 -16.80
N SER A 50 8.91 -4.32 -17.45
CA SER A 50 7.64 -4.52 -16.76
C SER A 50 7.75 -5.63 -15.70
N ALA A 51 8.40 -6.75 -16.06
CA ALA A 51 8.62 -7.85 -15.13
C ALA A 51 9.48 -7.44 -13.94
N PHE A 52 10.50 -6.61 -14.18
CA PHE A 52 11.35 -6.07 -13.11
C PHE A 52 10.51 -5.33 -12.07
N PHE A 53 9.65 -4.41 -12.52
CA PHE A 53 8.79 -3.66 -11.61
C PHE A 53 7.75 -4.54 -10.94
N ALA A 54 7.20 -5.54 -11.66
CA ALA A 54 6.23 -6.47 -11.09
C ALA A 54 6.86 -7.30 -9.96
N MET A 55 8.07 -7.80 -10.16
CA MET A 55 8.77 -8.56 -9.14
C MET A 55 9.11 -7.72 -7.93
N ASP A 56 9.55 -6.47 -8.14
CA ASP A 56 9.82 -5.53 -7.06
C ASP A 56 8.57 -5.28 -6.23
N VAL A 57 7.44 -5.05 -6.88
CA VAL A 57 6.16 -4.81 -6.20
C VAL A 57 5.75 -6.04 -5.39
N ILE A 58 5.87 -7.25 -5.96
CA ILE A 58 5.49 -8.47 -5.27
C ILE A 58 6.34 -8.68 -4.01
N VAL A 59 7.66 -8.55 -4.14
CA VAL A 59 8.56 -8.72 -3.00
C VAL A 59 8.29 -7.63 -1.95
N SER A 60 8.14 -6.38 -2.38
CA SER A 60 7.84 -5.27 -1.49
C SER A 60 6.54 -5.48 -0.73
N ALA A 61 5.52 -6.00 -1.40
CA ALA A 61 4.23 -6.27 -0.77
C ALA A 61 4.36 -7.36 0.32
N VAL A 62 5.09 -8.43 0.03
CA VAL A 62 5.32 -9.51 1.01
C VAL A 62 6.06 -8.97 2.22
N VAL A 63 7.12 -8.20 2.00
CA VAL A 63 7.90 -7.60 3.08
C VAL A 63 7.03 -6.65 3.92
N LEU A 64 6.24 -5.82 3.24
CA LEU A 64 5.37 -4.86 3.93
C LEU A 64 4.31 -5.56 4.77
N ILE A 65 3.63 -6.57 4.22
CA ILE A 65 2.61 -7.31 4.97
C ILE A 65 3.22 -7.97 6.21
N SER A 66 4.42 -8.55 6.06
CA SER A 66 5.14 -9.12 7.19
C SER A 66 5.46 -8.06 8.24
N PHE A 67 5.90 -6.88 7.81
CA PHE A 67 6.20 -5.76 8.70
C PHE A 67 4.93 -5.25 9.41
N ILE A 68 3.81 -5.13 8.68
CA ILE A 68 2.53 -4.72 9.26
C ILE A 68 2.13 -5.64 10.41
N GLN A 69 2.21 -6.95 10.18
CA GLN A 69 1.82 -7.92 11.21
C GLN A 69 2.79 -7.88 12.41
N SER A 70 4.08 -7.86 12.14
CA SER A 70 5.10 -7.88 13.19
C SER A 70 5.09 -6.59 14.01
N GLU A 71 5.18 -5.44 13.35
CA GLU A 71 5.23 -4.14 14.02
C GLU A 71 3.90 -3.79 14.67
N GLY A 72 2.80 -4.12 14.01
CA GLY A 72 1.47 -3.86 14.54
C GLY A 72 1.23 -4.61 15.85
N LYS A 73 1.61 -5.87 15.91
CA LYS A 73 1.48 -6.68 17.13
C LYS A 73 2.39 -6.14 18.23
N ARG A 74 3.61 -5.75 17.89
CA ARG A 74 4.56 -5.20 18.85
C ARG A 74 4.01 -3.95 19.53
N LEU A 75 3.29 -3.11 18.79
CA LEU A 75 2.72 -1.86 19.29
C LEU A 75 1.30 -2.00 19.83
N GLY A 76 0.72 -3.20 19.80
CA GLY A 76 -0.64 -3.44 20.26
C GLY A 76 -1.70 -2.82 19.35
N MET A 77 -1.40 -2.69 18.07
CA MET A 77 -2.31 -2.09 17.10
C MET A 77 -3.44 -3.05 16.74
N ARG A 78 -4.59 -2.47 16.41
CA ARG A 78 -5.75 -3.19 15.90
C ARG A 78 -5.96 -2.84 14.43
N LEU A 79 -6.88 -3.55 13.77
CA LEU A 79 -7.26 -3.27 12.38
C LEU A 79 -6.08 -3.39 11.41
N LEU A 80 -5.18 -4.34 11.67
CA LEU A 80 -4.03 -4.59 10.80
C LEU A 80 -4.46 -5.13 9.44
N TRP A 81 -5.69 -5.64 9.32
CA TRP A 81 -6.22 -6.13 8.05
C TRP A 81 -6.47 -4.99 7.05
N LEU A 82 -6.73 -3.76 7.54
CA LEU A 82 -6.96 -2.62 6.65
C LEU A 82 -5.75 -2.26 5.78
N PRO A 83 -4.54 -2.04 6.36
CA PRO A 83 -3.38 -1.78 5.50
C PRO A 83 -2.96 -3.01 4.70
N THR A 84 -3.21 -4.21 5.21
CA THR A 84 -2.92 -5.43 4.46
C THR A 84 -3.78 -5.51 3.20
N ILE A 85 -5.09 -5.27 3.32
CA ILE A 85 -5.98 -5.23 2.16
C ILE A 85 -5.61 -4.09 1.22
N GLY A 86 -5.27 -2.92 1.76
CA GLY A 86 -4.80 -1.79 0.95
C GLY A 86 -3.57 -2.15 0.12
N THR A 87 -2.64 -2.90 0.71
CA THR A 87 -1.45 -3.38 0.01
C THR A 87 -1.84 -4.34 -1.12
N LEU A 88 -2.79 -5.25 -0.86
CA LEU A 88 -3.20 -6.24 -1.85
C LEU A 88 -4.02 -5.63 -3.00
N LEU A 89 -4.85 -4.63 -2.71
CA LEU A 89 -5.72 -4.02 -3.71
C LEU A 89 -5.05 -2.90 -4.50
N VAL A 90 -4.14 -2.17 -3.90
CA VAL A 90 -3.49 -1.02 -4.53
C VAL A 90 -1.99 -1.26 -4.69
N GLY A 91 -1.33 -1.60 -3.59
CA GLY A 91 0.11 -1.83 -3.56
C GLY A 91 0.74 -1.17 -2.35
N VAL A 92 2.07 -1.26 -2.30
CA VAL A 92 2.88 -0.69 -1.22
C VAL A 92 2.69 0.82 -1.14
N SER A 93 2.42 1.47 -2.28
CA SER A 93 2.24 2.93 -2.35
C SER A 93 1.10 3.45 -1.49
N LEU A 94 0.07 2.64 -1.25
CA LEU A 94 -0.99 2.97 -0.31
C LEU A 94 -0.81 2.24 1.02
N GLY A 95 -0.46 0.95 0.97
CA GLY A 95 -0.36 0.12 2.17
C GLY A 95 0.63 0.65 3.20
N LEU A 96 1.81 1.06 2.74
CA LEU A 96 2.84 1.56 3.65
C LEU A 96 2.47 2.90 4.30
N PRO A 97 2.08 3.96 3.55
CA PRO A 97 1.72 5.21 4.22
C PRO A 97 0.47 5.09 5.08
N PHE A 98 -0.48 4.24 4.68
CA PHE A 98 -1.67 3.99 5.49
C PHE A 98 -1.29 3.34 6.82
N PHE A 99 -0.42 2.32 6.79
CA PHE A 99 0.06 1.68 8.02
C PHE A 99 0.87 2.65 8.88
N LEU A 100 1.73 3.48 8.27
CA LEU A 100 2.50 4.48 9.00
C LEU A 100 1.60 5.51 9.67
N TYR A 101 0.50 5.87 9.03
CA TYR A 101 -0.50 6.76 9.62
C TYR A 101 -1.13 6.11 10.85
N GLN A 102 -1.59 4.86 10.73
CA GLN A 102 -2.17 4.12 11.86
C GLN A 102 -1.14 3.95 12.98
N ARG A 103 0.10 3.63 12.62
CA ARG A 103 1.19 3.45 13.56
C ARG A 103 1.44 4.75 14.34
N GLN A 104 1.45 5.88 13.65
CA GLN A 104 1.67 7.18 14.30
C GLN A 104 0.53 7.52 15.26
N LEU A 105 -0.71 7.22 14.89
CA LEU A 105 -1.85 7.39 15.80
C LEU A 105 -1.66 6.56 17.08
N GLN A 106 -1.22 5.32 16.93
CA GLN A 106 -1.00 4.45 18.09
C GLN A 106 0.14 4.96 18.98
N LEU A 107 1.24 5.39 18.37
CA LEU A 107 2.38 5.95 19.13
C LEU A 107 1.96 7.20 19.89
N ASP A 108 1.18 8.07 19.27
CA ASP A 108 0.68 9.30 19.92
C ASP A 108 -0.27 8.96 21.05
N ARG A 109 -1.12 7.95 20.89
CA ARG A 109 -2.05 7.51 21.93
C ARG A 109 -1.30 6.96 23.13
N VAL A 110 -0.29 6.16 22.91
CA VAL A 110 0.53 5.57 24.00
C VAL A 110 1.30 6.68 24.71
N ALA A 111 1.84 7.64 23.98
CA ALA A 111 2.59 8.76 24.56
C ALA A 111 1.70 9.67 25.42
N ALA A 112 0.39 9.70 25.14
CA ALA A 112 -0.58 10.55 25.88
C ALA A 112 -1.07 9.90 27.18
N GLN A 113 -0.79 8.60 27.38
CA GLN A 113 -1.21 7.86 28.59
C GLN A 113 -0.29 8.14 29.79
#